data_18b519ff11c0c85a8d50fc0ff08be07c
#
_entry.id   18b519ff11c0c85a8d50fc0ff08be07c
#
_cell.length_a   1.000
_cell.length_b   1.000
_cell.length_c   1.000
_cell.angle_alpha   90.00
_cell.angle_beta   90.00
_cell.angle_gamma   90.00
#
_symmetry.space_group_name_H-M   'P 1'
#
loop_
_entity.id
_entity.type
_entity.pdbx_description
1 polymer ?
#
loop_
_entity_poly.entity_id
_entity_poly.type
_entity_poly.pdbx_seq_one_letter_code
_entity_poly.pdbx_strand_id
1 'polypeptide(L)'
;MQKGWCCMRKFDYSFLNNGLLPANLVNLTSNIAALKTMAGVRKDEYTKIFTELEAVAKVQSIKSSNAIEGIVTSDERIAAIVNQNSAPLNHNEAEIAGYRDALNAIHLGYAHLDFRQSDILRLHEMMMSFAGYEYGGQYKTDDNVILEIDADGNRHVRFRPTPARETPKAMEQLELAYLDARNDANINQLLLIPCVILDFLCIHPFRDGNGRMSRLLSLLLLYKNGFDAGKYVSFEEQINNYKAYYYEALRQSSIGWENGENSYFPFVENFLSTLYMCYKELDKRFAVVHGKK
;
A
#
# COMPACT_ATOMS: atom_id res chain seq x y z
N MET A 1 35.60 24.47 1.70
CA MET A 1 34.75 23.31 2.05
C MET A 1 33.74 23.15 0.93
N GLN A 2 33.99 22.28 -0.02
CA GLN A 2 33.04 21.94 -1.08
C GLN A 2 31.87 21.19 -0.44
N LYS A 3 30.68 21.82 -0.44
CA LYS A 3 29.42 21.10 -0.17
C LYS A 3 29.24 20.12 -1.32
N GLY A 4 29.48 18.85 -1.04
CA GLY A 4 29.22 17.78 -1.99
C GLY A 4 27.77 17.89 -2.48
N TRP A 5 27.59 17.84 -3.77
CA TRP A 5 26.29 17.65 -4.40
C TRP A 5 25.75 16.32 -3.86
N CYS A 6 24.72 16.37 -3.03
CA CYS A 6 24.02 15.16 -2.62
C CYS A 6 23.45 14.54 -3.90
N CYS A 7 24.08 13.47 -4.37
CA CYS A 7 23.62 12.77 -5.56
C CYS A 7 22.28 12.15 -5.17
N MET A 8 21.21 12.64 -5.77
CA MET A 8 19.86 12.12 -5.52
C MET A 8 19.86 10.63 -5.81
N ARG A 9 19.18 9.82 -4.95
CA ARG A 9 19.04 8.38 -5.12
C ARG A 9 18.54 8.05 -6.54
N LYS A 10 19.19 7.09 -7.20
CA LYS A 10 18.66 6.46 -8.41
C LYS A 10 17.79 5.27 -8.04
N PHE A 11 16.62 5.21 -8.63
CA PHE A 11 15.76 4.03 -8.54
C PHE A 11 16.13 3.08 -9.67
N ASP A 12 16.49 1.85 -9.31
CA ASP A 12 16.86 0.79 -10.26
C ASP A 12 16.40 -0.55 -9.70
N TYR A 13 15.57 -1.23 -10.45
CA TYR A 13 14.98 -2.53 -10.08
C TYR A 13 15.58 -3.69 -10.86
N SER A 14 16.66 -3.47 -11.60
CA SER A 14 17.35 -4.51 -12.40
C SER A 14 17.87 -5.68 -11.55
N PHE A 15 18.11 -5.46 -10.25
CA PHE A 15 18.49 -6.51 -9.32
C PHE A 15 17.43 -7.62 -9.18
N LEU A 16 16.17 -7.34 -9.50
CA LEU A 16 15.09 -8.33 -9.51
C LEU A 16 15.19 -9.32 -10.67
N ASN A 17 15.89 -8.94 -11.74
CA ASN A 17 16.17 -9.78 -12.90
C ASN A 17 17.56 -10.41 -12.84
N ASN A 18 18.57 -9.65 -12.41
CA ASN A 18 19.99 -10.04 -12.51
C ASN A 18 20.56 -10.56 -11.17
N GLY A 19 19.85 -10.41 -10.07
CA GLY A 19 20.30 -10.75 -8.72
C GLY A 19 19.87 -12.14 -8.27
N LEU A 20 20.46 -12.59 -7.17
CA LEU A 20 20.02 -13.77 -6.45
C LEU A 20 18.82 -13.43 -5.59
N LEU A 21 17.70 -14.11 -5.82
CA LEU A 21 16.49 -13.95 -5.03
C LEU A 21 16.46 -14.97 -3.88
N PRO A 22 16.06 -14.57 -2.65
CA PRO A 22 15.84 -15.50 -1.56
C PRO A 22 14.81 -16.58 -1.92
N ALA A 23 15.10 -17.84 -1.58
CA ALA A 23 14.25 -18.99 -1.93
C ALA A 23 12.81 -18.87 -1.38
N ASN A 24 12.62 -18.25 -0.20
CA ASN A 24 11.31 -18.00 0.38
C ASN A 24 10.46 -17.07 -0.49
N LEU A 25 11.05 -16.05 -1.14
CA LEU A 25 10.32 -15.16 -2.05
C LEU A 25 9.88 -15.89 -3.32
N VAL A 26 10.72 -16.76 -3.86
CA VAL A 26 10.35 -17.61 -5.01
C VAL A 26 9.19 -18.53 -4.65
N ASN A 27 9.20 -19.14 -3.47
CA ASN A 27 8.10 -19.97 -2.98
C ASN A 27 6.81 -19.17 -2.76
N LEU A 28 6.90 -17.97 -2.16
CA LEU A 28 5.75 -17.10 -1.96
C LEU A 28 5.10 -16.67 -3.28
N THR A 29 5.90 -16.21 -4.24
CA THR A 29 5.37 -15.81 -5.57
C THR A 29 4.69 -16.97 -6.29
N SER A 30 5.25 -18.16 -6.25
CA SER A 30 4.67 -19.37 -6.85
C SER A 30 3.34 -19.76 -6.18
N ASN A 31 3.31 -19.74 -4.85
CA ASN A 31 2.10 -20.07 -4.09
C ASN A 31 0.98 -19.05 -4.32
N ILE A 32 1.31 -17.75 -4.37
CA ILE A 32 0.35 -16.69 -4.67
C ILE A 32 -0.22 -16.87 -6.07
N ALA A 33 0.63 -17.19 -7.08
CA ALA A 33 0.17 -17.41 -8.45
C ALA A 33 -0.79 -18.61 -8.55
N ALA A 34 -0.51 -19.71 -7.84
CA ALA A 34 -1.39 -20.86 -7.78
C ALA A 34 -2.76 -20.52 -7.17
N LEU A 35 -2.76 -19.86 -6.01
CA LEU A 35 -3.99 -19.44 -5.33
C LEU A 35 -4.80 -18.42 -6.13
N LYS A 36 -4.12 -17.49 -6.83
CA LYS A 36 -4.77 -16.55 -7.75
C LYS A 36 -5.54 -17.28 -8.84
N THR A 37 -4.93 -18.30 -9.45
CA THR A 37 -5.59 -19.10 -10.51
C THR A 37 -6.84 -19.80 -9.96
N MET A 38 -6.74 -20.42 -8.79
CA MET A 38 -7.90 -21.07 -8.12
C MET A 38 -9.00 -20.06 -7.79
N ALA A 39 -8.63 -18.87 -7.27
CA ALA A 39 -9.60 -17.82 -6.96
C ALA A 39 -10.32 -17.32 -8.22
N GLY A 40 -9.61 -17.20 -9.36
CA GLY A 40 -10.19 -16.81 -10.65
C GLY A 40 -11.30 -17.76 -11.10
N VAL A 41 -11.03 -19.07 -11.10
CA VAL A 41 -12.04 -20.09 -11.46
C VAL A 41 -13.28 -19.99 -10.54
N ARG A 42 -13.09 -19.85 -9.24
CA ARG A 42 -14.18 -19.74 -8.29
C ARG A 42 -15.01 -18.46 -8.46
N LYS A 43 -14.35 -17.37 -8.85
CA LYS A 43 -15.03 -16.09 -9.07
C LYS A 43 -16.03 -16.17 -10.21
N ASP A 44 -15.69 -16.87 -11.27
CA ASP A 44 -16.58 -17.08 -12.43
C ASP A 44 -17.78 -17.95 -12.05
N GLU A 45 -17.58 -18.96 -11.18
CA GLU A 45 -18.64 -19.88 -10.74
C GLU A 45 -19.53 -19.31 -9.63
N TYR A 46 -19.00 -18.43 -8.75
CA TYR A 46 -19.66 -18.00 -7.52
C TYR A 46 -19.74 -16.47 -7.38
N THR A 47 -20.08 -15.77 -8.45
CA THR A 47 -20.12 -14.29 -8.53
C THR A 47 -20.87 -13.63 -7.37
N LYS A 48 -22.01 -14.20 -6.93
CA LYS A 48 -22.79 -13.64 -5.81
C LYS A 48 -21.99 -13.65 -4.49
N ILE A 49 -21.29 -14.75 -4.19
CA ILE A 49 -20.46 -14.86 -2.98
C ILE A 49 -19.33 -13.83 -3.03
N PHE A 50 -18.67 -13.65 -4.19
CA PHE A 50 -17.61 -12.66 -4.34
C PHE A 50 -18.14 -11.23 -4.14
N THR A 51 -19.34 -10.91 -4.61
CA THR A 51 -19.98 -9.60 -4.36
C THR A 51 -20.21 -9.34 -2.86
N GLU A 52 -20.68 -10.36 -2.12
CA GLU A 52 -20.87 -10.25 -0.67
C GLU A 52 -19.52 -10.10 0.07
N LEU A 53 -18.49 -10.86 -0.33
CA LEU A 53 -17.15 -10.73 0.25
C LEU A 53 -16.54 -9.35 -0.03
N GLU A 54 -16.73 -8.78 -1.23
CA GLU A 54 -16.23 -7.45 -1.58
C GLU A 54 -16.85 -6.37 -0.68
N ALA A 55 -18.15 -6.44 -0.43
CA ALA A 55 -18.83 -5.49 0.46
C ALA A 55 -18.26 -5.53 1.88
N VAL A 56 -18.02 -6.72 2.43
CA VAL A 56 -17.42 -6.91 3.76
C VAL A 56 -15.96 -6.43 3.78
N ALA A 57 -15.16 -6.87 2.81
CA ALA A 57 -13.75 -6.52 2.75
C ALA A 57 -13.54 -5.00 2.61
N LYS A 58 -14.39 -4.31 1.87
CA LYS A 58 -14.33 -2.85 1.73
C LYS A 58 -14.50 -2.13 3.08
N VAL A 59 -15.46 -2.54 3.89
CA VAL A 59 -15.65 -1.99 5.25
C VAL A 59 -14.42 -2.24 6.11
N GLN A 60 -13.88 -3.46 6.09
CA GLN A 60 -12.68 -3.85 6.82
C GLN A 60 -11.45 -3.06 6.37
N SER A 61 -11.26 -2.85 5.07
CA SER A 61 -10.14 -2.10 4.49
C SER A 61 -10.16 -0.64 4.93
N ILE A 62 -11.32 0.02 4.85
CA ILE A 62 -11.48 1.41 5.28
C ILE A 62 -11.24 1.55 6.77
N LYS A 63 -11.82 0.66 7.60
CA LYS A 63 -11.60 0.63 9.04
C LYS A 63 -10.13 0.44 9.38
N SER A 64 -9.51 -0.60 8.84
CA SER A 64 -8.16 -1.04 9.23
C SER A 64 -7.08 -0.07 8.75
N SER A 65 -7.17 0.44 7.53
CA SER A 65 -6.19 1.40 7.02
C SER A 65 -6.14 2.68 7.86
N ASN A 66 -7.30 3.19 8.28
CA ASN A 66 -7.37 4.37 9.15
C ASN A 66 -6.92 4.04 10.60
N ALA A 67 -7.30 2.88 11.13
CA ALA A 67 -6.88 2.46 12.47
C ALA A 67 -5.36 2.27 12.61
N ILE A 68 -4.66 1.88 11.54
CA ILE A 68 -3.19 1.83 11.51
C ILE A 68 -2.59 3.20 11.86
N GLU A 69 -3.21 4.28 11.41
CA GLU A 69 -2.78 5.67 11.69
C GLU A 69 -3.42 6.26 12.95
N GLY A 70 -4.19 5.47 13.71
CA GLY A 70 -4.86 5.95 14.93
C GLY A 70 -6.18 6.69 14.68
N ILE A 71 -6.68 6.70 13.45
CA ILE A 71 -7.94 7.33 13.06
C ILE A 71 -9.07 6.30 13.25
N VAL A 72 -9.92 6.51 14.25
CA VAL A 72 -10.94 5.54 14.66
C VAL A 72 -12.29 6.19 14.90
N THR A 73 -13.35 5.42 14.67
CA THR A 73 -14.73 5.70 15.09
C THR A 73 -15.44 4.37 15.39
N SER A 74 -16.72 4.38 15.80
CA SER A 74 -17.45 3.14 16.10
C SER A 74 -17.74 2.32 14.84
N ASP A 75 -17.97 1.01 15.01
CA ASP A 75 -18.25 0.11 13.89
C ASP A 75 -19.55 0.47 13.17
N GLU A 76 -20.56 0.94 13.91
CA GLU A 76 -21.82 1.42 13.35
C GLU A 76 -21.58 2.65 12.46
N ARG A 77 -20.70 3.57 12.89
CA ARG A 77 -20.36 4.76 12.10
C ARG A 77 -19.55 4.40 10.86
N ILE A 78 -18.59 3.47 10.97
CA ILE A 78 -17.87 2.94 9.79
C ILE A 78 -18.88 2.38 8.78
N ALA A 79 -19.79 1.51 9.23
CA ALA A 79 -20.82 0.92 8.35
C ALA A 79 -21.72 1.97 7.72
N ALA A 80 -22.15 2.99 8.47
CA ALA A 80 -22.96 4.08 7.96
C ALA A 80 -22.22 4.94 6.91
N ILE A 81 -20.96 5.28 7.16
CA ILE A 81 -20.12 6.02 6.21
C ILE A 81 -19.89 5.22 4.93
N VAL A 82 -19.58 3.92 5.04
CA VAL A 82 -19.22 3.10 3.89
C VAL A 82 -20.41 2.65 3.07
N ASN A 83 -21.48 2.18 3.72
CA ASN A 83 -22.63 1.54 3.04
C ASN A 83 -23.77 2.51 2.75
N GLN A 84 -23.96 3.57 3.57
CA GLN A 84 -25.05 4.52 3.45
C GLN A 84 -24.58 5.91 3.01
N ASN A 85 -23.29 6.09 2.79
CA ASN A 85 -22.66 7.37 2.44
C ASN A 85 -23.01 8.51 3.43
N SER A 86 -23.14 8.16 4.72
CA SER A 86 -23.48 9.11 5.78
C SER A 86 -22.42 10.20 5.91
N ALA A 87 -22.84 11.43 6.12
CA ALA A 87 -21.94 12.55 6.34
C ALA A 87 -21.09 12.33 7.61
N PRO A 88 -19.80 12.71 7.58
CA PRO A 88 -18.94 12.64 8.75
C PRO A 88 -19.39 13.60 9.85
N LEU A 89 -19.31 13.17 11.10
CA LEU A 89 -19.70 13.93 12.29
C LEU A 89 -18.51 14.60 13.01
N ASN A 90 -17.31 14.18 12.70
CA ASN A 90 -16.08 14.68 13.31
C ASN A 90 -14.89 14.51 12.33
N HIS A 91 -13.73 14.99 12.75
CA HIS A 91 -12.53 14.97 11.94
C HIS A 91 -12.08 13.56 11.53
N ASN A 92 -12.06 12.59 12.46
CA ASN A 92 -11.70 11.22 12.14
C ASN A 92 -12.62 10.61 11.08
N GLU A 93 -13.94 10.85 11.21
CA GLU A 93 -14.92 10.38 10.23
C GLU A 93 -14.76 11.06 8.87
N ALA A 94 -14.33 12.32 8.83
CA ALA A 94 -14.01 13.03 7.60
C ALA A 94 -12.82 12.37 6.88
N GLU A 95 -11.76 12.01 7.59
CA GLU A 95 -10.62 11.27 7.02
C GLU A 95 -11.01 9.87 6.54
N ILE A 96 -11.88 9.17 7.30
CA ILE A 96 -12.42 7.86 6.91
C ILE A 96 -13.25 7.97 5.63
N ALA A 97 -14.09 9.01 5.51
CA ALA A 97 -14.90 9.25 4.30
C ALA A 97 -14.03 9.54 3.07
N GLY A 98 -12.96 10.34 3.22
CA GLY A 98 -12.01 10.59 2.15
C GLY A 98 -11.27 9.32 1.70
N TYR A 99 -10.82 8.51 2.66
CA TYR A 99 -10.19 7.20 2.33
C TYR A 99 -11.17 6.27 1.61
N ARG A 100 -12.44 6.22 2.04
CA ARG A 100 -13.50 5.46 1.35
C ARG A 100 -13.60 5.85 -0.12
N ASP A 101 -13.61 7.15 -0.42
CA ASP A 101 -13.78 7.63 -1.80
C ASP A 101 -12.55 7.30 -2.66
N ALA A 102 -11.35 7.46 -2.12
CA ALA A 102 -10.11 7.07 -2.81
C ALA A 102 -10.05 5.55 -3.06
N LEU A 103 -10.45 4.72 -2.08
CA LEU A 103 -10.53 3.27 -2.25
C LEU A 103 -11.57 2.88 -3.31
N ASN A 104 -12.75 3.50 -3.29
CA ASN A 104 -13.79 3.28 -4.31
C ASN A 104 -13.29 3.64 -5.71
N ALA A 105 -12.55 4.75 -5.86
CA ALA A 105 -11.95 5.13 -7.14
C ALA A 105 -10.99 4.06 -7.67
N ILE A 106 -10.21 3.43 -6.80
CA ILE A 106 -9.34 2.31 -7.17
C ILE A 106 -10.16 1.06 -7.52
N HIS A 107 -11.11 0.65 -6.68
CA HIS A 107 -11.90 -0.56 -6.92
C HIS A 107 -12.66 -0.52 -8.25
N LEU A 108 -13.20 0.65 -8.62
CA LEU A 108 -13.98 0.85 -9.84
C LEU A 108 -13.13 1.22 -11.06
N GLY A 109 -12.01 1.92 -10.83
CA GLY A 109 -11.24 2.57 -11.90
C GLY A 109 -9.79 2.13 -12.07
N TYR A 110 -9.32 1.07 -11.39
CA TYR A 110 -7.91 0.66 -11.45
C TYR A 110 -7.39 0.39 -12.87
N ALA A 111 -8.25 0.03 -13.81
CA ALA A 111 -7.87 -0.17 -15.20
C ALA A 111 -7.35 1.13 -15.86
N HIS A 112 -7.88 2.27 -15.47
CA HIS A 112 -7.58 3.61 -16.01
C HIS A 112 -6.60 4.41 -15.16
N LEU A 113 -6.36 3.99 -13.91
CA LEU A 113 -5.37 4.58 -13.01
C LEU A 113 -4.02 3.89 -13.17
N ASP A 114 -2.95 4.62 -12.83
CA ASP A 114 -1.60 4.04 -12.82
C ASP A 114 -0.73 4.66 -11.72
N PHE A 115 0.48 4.15 -11.55
CA PHE A 115 1.51 4.76 -10.73
C PHE A 115 2.11 5.97 -11.46
N ARG A 116 1.29 6.99 -11.65
CA ARG A 116 1.64 8.28 -12.26
C ARG A 116 1.44 9.37 -11.24
N GLN A 117 2.32 10.38 -11.26
CA GLN A 117 2.20 11.50 -10.34
C GLN A 117 0.80 12.13 -10.35
N SER A 118 0.20 12.33 -11.53
CA SER A 118 -1.14 12.90 -11.67
C SER A 118 -2.21 12.08 -10.96
N ASP A 119 -2.16 10.76 -11.07
CA ASP A 119 -3.13 9.87 -10.42
C ASP A 119 -2.88 9.78 -8.91
N ILE A 120 -1.61 9.75 -8.49
CA ILE A 120 -1.21 9.75 -7.08
C ILE A 120 -1.67 11.03 -6.38
N LEU A 121 -1.44 12.20 -6.99
CA LEU A 121 -1.88 13.50 -6.45
C LEU A 121 -3.41 13.58 -6.38
N ARG A 122 -4.13 13.12 -7.41
CA ARG A 122 -5.59 13.09 -7.43
C ARG A 122 -6.17 12.16 -6.37
N LEU A 123 -5.61 10.98 -6.18
CA LEU A 123 -6.03 10.06 -5.12
C LEU A 123 -5.78 10.64 -3.72
N HIS A 124 -4.66 11.34 -3.54
CA HIS A 124 -4.37 12.03 -2.29
C HIS A 124 -5.33 13.20 -2.04
N GLU A 125 -5.63 14.03 -3.06
CA GLU A 125 -6.63 15.09 -2.97
C GLU A 125 -7.99 14.53 -2.54
N MET A 126 -8.45 13.45 -3.20
CA MET A 126 -9.70 12.79 -2.86
C MET A 126 -9.70 12.27 -1.43
N MET A 127 -8.61 11.64 -0.98
CA MET A 127 -8.49 11.11 0.37
C MET A 127 -8.55 12.22 1.44
N MET A 128 -8.05 13.44 1.13
CA MET A 128 -8.01 14.57 2.05
C MET A 128 -9.23 15.50 1.97
N SER A 129 -10.13 15.30 1.00
CA SER A 129 -11.19 16.26 0.63
C SER A 129 -12.18 16.59 1.75
N PHE A 130 -12.55 15.60 2.58
CA PHE A 130 -13.54 15.79 3.65
C PHE A 130 -12.94 16.42 4.92
N ALA A 131 -11.65 16.31 5.13
CA ALA A 131 -10.99 16.80 6.33
C ALA A 131 -10.65 18.30 6.25
N GLY A 132 -10.93 18.96 5.12
CA GLY A 132 -10.70 20.40 4.93
C GLY A 132 -9.22 20.77 4.82
N TYR A 133 -8.37 19.83 4.46
CA TYR A 133 -6.94 20.09 4.29
C TYR A 133 -6.64 20.73 2.93
N GLU A 134 -6.08 21.95 2.96
CA GLU A 134 -5.69 22.70 1.75
C GLU A 134 -4.51 22.06 0.99
N TYR A 135 -3.74 21.18 1.64
CA TYR A 135 -2.59 20.47 1.05
C TYR A 135 -2.96 19.16 0.33
N GLY A 136 -4.25 18.83 0.25
CA GLY A 136 -4.71 17.67 -0.53
C GLY A 136 -4.23 17.75 -1.97
N GLY A 137 -3.64 16.66 -2.48
CA GLY A 137 -3.11 16.62 -3.86
C GLY A 137 -1.82 17.39 -4.09
N GLN A 138 -1.12 17.84 -3.04
CA GLN A 138 0.13 18.59 -3.15
C GLN A 138 1.27 17.85 -2.43
N TYR A 139 2.46 17.92 -3.04
CA TYR A 139 3.66 17.46 -2.33
C TYR A 139 3.98 18.39 -1.16
N LYS A 140 4.66 17.84 -0.17
CA LYS A 140 5.10 18.59 1.02
C LYS A 140 5.98 19.77 0.65
N THR A 141 5.80 20.87 1.36
CA THR A 141 6.58 22.11 1.22
C THR A 141 7.71 22.21 2.26
N ASP A 142 7.57 21.45 3.35
CA ASP A 142 8.51 21.45 4.46
C ASP A 142 9.06 20.03 4.67
N ASP A 143 10.31 19.95 5.14
CA ASP A 143 10.95 18.68 5.45
C ASP A 143 10.23 18.04 6.64
N ASN A 144 9.92 16.74 6.50
CA ASN A 144 9.36 15.93 7.57
C ASN A 144 10.39 14.92 8.10
N VAL A 145 10.12 14.40 9.28
CA VAL A 145 10.92 13.35 9.90
C VAL A 145 9.99 12.25 10.44
N ILE A 146 10.42 11.03 10.36
CA ILE A 146 9.72 9.91 10.99
C ILE A 146 10.36 9.70 12.36
N LEU A 147 9.56 9.86 13.41
CA LEU A 147 9.97 9.72 14.81
C LEU A 147 9.63 8.31 15.30
N GLU A 148 10.46 7.82 16.19
CA GLU A 148 10.23 6.64 17.01
C GLU A 148 10.26 7.05 18.48
N ILE A 149 9.40 6.43 19.29
CA ILE A 149 9.36 6.62 20.74
C ILE A 149 9.91 5.34 21.36
N ASP A 150 11.00 5.45 22.13
CA ASP A 150 11.58 4.31 22.81
C ASP A 150 10.76 3.89 24.05
N ALA A 151 11.20 2.81 24.72
CA ALA A 151 10.52 2.29 25.91
C ALA A 151 10.52 3.28 27.09
N ASP A 152 11.44 4.24 27.09
CA ASP A 152 11.58 5.28 28.11
C ASP A 152 10.79 6.54 27.79
N GLY A 153 10.10 6.57 26.63
CA GLY A 153 9.29 7.69 26.16
C GLY A 153 10.08 8.79 25.41
N ASN A 154 11.36 8.58 25.12
CA ASN A 154 12.16 9.55 24.38
C ASN A 154 11.88 9.44 22.87
N ARG A 155 11.89 10.60 22.20
CA ARG A 155 11.67 10.68 20.76
C ARG A 155 13.01 10.69 20.02
N HIS A 156 13.18 9.76 19.08
CA HIS A 156 14.33 9.72 18.20
C HIS A 156 13.91 9.87 16.75
N VAL A 157 14.77 10.50 15.94
CA VAL A 157 14.57 10.49 14.49
C VAL A 157 14.92 9.08 13.97
N ARG A 158 13.91 8.32 13.58
CA ARG A 158 14.08 6.99 13.00
C ARG A 158 14.53 7.04 11.54
N PHE A 159 13.92 7.95 10.79
CA PHE A 159 14.18 8.06 9.35
C PHE A 159 13.99 9.52 8.89
N ARG A 160 14.82 9.93 7.93
CA ARG A 160 14.70 11.23 7.24
C ARG A 160 14.30 10.98 5.80
N PRO A 161 13.03 11.26 5.45
CA PRO A 161 12.56 11.18 4.06
C PRO A 161 13.29 12.14 3.13
N THR A 162 13.07 11.96 1.82
CA THR A 162 13.55 12.91 0.81
C THR A 162 13.16 14.35 1.19
N PRO A 163 14.09 15.33 1.11
CA PRO A 163 13.77 16.73 1.39
C PRO A 163 12.63 17.26 0.51
N ALA A 164 11.84 18.18 1.04
CA ALA A 164 10.67 18.74 0.36
C ALA A 164 11.01 19.27 -1.05
N ARG A 165 12.10 20.04 -1.17
CA ARG A 165 12.58 20.62 -2.44
C ARG A 165 12.93 19.55 -3.51
N GLU A 166 13.28 18.34 -3.10
CA GLU A 166 13.71 17.23 -3.97
C GLU A 166 12.56 16.27 -4.27
N THR A 167 11.48 16.33 -3.48
CA THR A 167 10.33 15.40 -3.55
C THR A 167 9.68 15.32 -4.94
N PRO A 168 9.39 16.44 -5.66
CA PRO A 168 8.76 16.33 -6.97
C PRO A 168 9.64 15.57 -7.97
N LYS A 169 10.95 15.83 -7.97
CA LYS A 169 11.89 15.15 -8.86
C LYS A 169 12.11 13.69 -8.47
N ALA A 170 12.12 13.38 -7.17
CA ALA A 170 12.23 11.99 -6.70
C ALA A 170 10.99 11.16 -7.13
N MET A 171 9.79 11.76 -7.05
CA MET A 171 8.56 11.10 -7.52
C MET A 171 8.54 10.89 -9.04
N GLU A 172 9.05 11.86 -9.82
CA GLU A 172 9.22 11.71 -11.26
C GLU A 172 10.17 10.55 -11.61
N GLN A 173 11.31 10.47 -10.94
CA GLN A 173 12.28 9.39 -11.14
C GLN A 173 11.75 8.04 -10.72
N LEU A 174 10.98 7.98 -9.61
CA LEU A 174 10.32 6.76 -9.16
C LEU A 174 9.28 6.26 -10.18
N GLU A 175 8.45 7.17 -10.71
CA GLU A 175 7.49 6.85 -11.77
C GLU A 175 8.18 6.26 -13.00
N LEU A 176 9.25 6.91 -13.50
CA LEU A 176 9.99 6.44 -14.67
C LEU A 176 10.63 5.08 -14.42
N ALA A 177 11.28 4.89 -13.28
CA ALA A 177 11.89 3.61 -12.93
C ALA A 177 10.86 2.47 -12.80
N TYR A 178 9.68 2.77 -12.24
CA TYR A 178 8.58 1.79 -12.21
C TYR A 178 8.11 1.44 -13.61
N LEU A 179 7.92 2.44 -14.49
CA LEU A 179 7.46 2.21 -15.87
C LEU A 179 8.47 1.38 -16.67
N ASP A 180 9.75 1.65 -16.52
CA ASP A 180 10.81 0.88 -17.17
C ASP A 180 10.83 -0.58 -16.67
N ALA A 181 10.83 -0.78 -15.35
CA ALA A 181 10.87 -2.12 -14.76
C ALA A 181 9.58 -2.93 -15.03
N ARG A 182 8.42 -2.28 -15.04
CA ARG A 182 7.14 -2.94 -15.36
C ARG A 182 7.11 -3.50 -16.77
N ASN A 183 7.78 -2.84 -17.70
CA ASN A 183 7.83 -3.27 -19.11
C ASN A 183 8.90 -4.33 -19.38
N ASP A 184 9.76 -4.64 -18.42
CA ASP A 184 10.71 -5.76 -18.53
C ASP A 184 9.99 -7.08 -18.18
N ALA A 185 9.83 -7.94 -19.20
CA ALA A 185 9.17 -9.25 -19.06
C ALA A 185 9.88 -10.21 -18.10
N ASN A 186 11.14 -9.95 -17.75
CA ASN A 186 11.93 -10.78 -16.83
C ASN A 186 11.74 -10.34 -15.36
N ILE A 187 11.11 -9.19 -15.09
CA ILE A 187 10.86 -8.72 -13.74
C ILE A 187 9.48 -9.19 -13.27
N ASN A 188 9.47 -9.97 -12.19
CA ASN A 188 8.24 -10.42 -11.57
C ASN A 188 7.52 -9.26 -10.85
N GLN A 189 6.29 -8.94 -11.28
CA GLN A 189 5.51 -7.83 -10.75
C GLN A 189 5.21 -7.96 -9.24
N LEU A 190 5.08 -9.18 -8.71
CA LEU A 190 4.92 -9.39 -7.26
C LEU A 190 6.14 -8.95 -6.45
N LEU A 191 7.32 -8.96 -7.06
CA LEU A 191 8.56 -8.47 -6.42
C LEU A 191 8.74 -6.97 -6.65
N LEU A 192 8.38 -6.46 -7.83
CA LEU A 192 8.52 -5.05 -8.18
C LEU A 192 7.61 -4.15 -7.33
N ILE A 193 6.33 -4.52 -7.20
CA ILE A 193 5.33 -3.70 -6.49
C ILE A 193 5.81 -3.29 -5.09
N PRO A 194 6.18 -4.22 -4.18
CA PRO A 194 6.63 -3.82 -2.85
C PRO A 194 7.90 -2.97 -2.85
N CYS A 195 8.81 -3.14 -3.83
CA CYS A 195 9.99 -2.27 -3.96
C CYS A 195 9.58 -0.82 -4.24
N VAL A 196 8.67 -0.61 -5.19
CA VAL A 196 8.14 0.71 -5.54
C VAL A 196 7.37 1.34 -4.35
N ILE A 197 6.59 0.55 -3.62
CA ILE A 197 5.86 1.02 -2.43
C ILE A 197 6.83 1.40 -1.29
N LEU A 198 7.92 0.65 -1.09
CA LEU A 198 8.96 1.01 -0.14
C LEU A 198 9.60 2.35 -0.50
N ASP A 199 9.98 2.53 -1.77
CA ASP A 199 10.59 3.78 -2.24
C ASP A 199 9.63 4.97 -2.09
N PHE A 200 8.34 4.79 -2.39
CA PHE A 200 7.31 5.79 -2.11
C PHE A 200 7.25 6.16 -0.62
N LEU A 201 7.27 5.16 0.28
CA LEU A 201 7.26 5.39 1.73
C LEU A 201 8.52 6.11 2.21
N CYS A 202 9.68 5.84 1.61
CA CYS A 202 10.94 6.49 1.96
C CYS A 202 11.05 7.91 1.38
N ILE A 203 10.51 8.19 0.19
CA ILE A 203 10.34 9.56 -0.31
C ILE A 203 9.41 10.34 0.61
N HIS A 204 8.33 9.71 1.08
CA HIS A 204 7.32 10.30 1.96
C HIS A 204 6.78 11.62 1.42
N PRO A 205 6.14 11.61 0.22
CA PRO A 205 5.98 12.81 -0.60
C PRO A 205 4.98 13.82 -0.04
N PHE A 206 4.08 13.40 0.83
CA PHE A 206 3.02 14.26 1.36
C PHE A 206 3.32 14.75 2.77
N ARG A 207 2.66 15.84 3.15
CA ARG A 207 2.69 16.35 4.52
C ARG A 207 2.07 15.34 5.50
N ASP A 208 0.98 14.69 5.10
CA ASP A 208 0.27 13.65 5.84
C ASP A 208 -0.35 12.62 4.87
N GLY A 209 -0.82 11.48 5.37
CA GLY A 209 -1.50 10.44 4.59
C GLY A 209 -0.60 9.50 3.80
N ASN A 210 0.74 9.57 3.94
CA ASN A 210 1.66 8.72 3.17
C ASN A 210 1.44 7.22 3.41
N GLY A 211 1.18 6.81 4.65
CA GLY A 211 0.88 5.41 4.98
C GLY A 211 -0.42 4.93 4.32
N ARG A 212 -1.48 5.72 4.40
CA ARG A 212 -2.76 5.42 3.74
C ARG A 212 -2.61 5.36 2.22
N MET A 213 -1.91 6.33 1.63
CA MET A 213 -1.60 6.34 0.19
C MET A 213 -0.79 5.13 -0.24
N SER A 214 0.22 4.71 0.53
CA SER A 214 1.01 3.53 0.19
C SER A 214 0.15 2.25 0.13
N ARG A 215 -0.84 2.10 1.01
CA ARG A 215 -1.78 0.98 1.00
C ARG A 215 -2.75 1.05 -0.18
N LEU A 216 -3.28 2.23 -0.50
CA LEU A 216 -4.09 2.45 -1.71
C LEU A 216 -3.31 2.14 -2.99
N LEU A 217 -2.08 2.62 -3.10
CA LEU A 217 -1.19 2.34 -4.24
C LEU A 217 -0.82 0.86 -4.33
N SER A 218 -0.65 0.17 -3.20
CA SER A 218 -0.44 -1.28 -3.18
C SER A 218 -1.61 -2.01 -3.82
N LEU A 219 -2.84 -1.69 -3.43
CA LEU A 219 -4.04 -2.28 -4.03
C LEU A 219 -4.15 -1.95 -5.52
N LEU A 220 -3.92 -0.69 -5.91
CA LEU A 220 -3.94 -0.28 -7.32
C LEU A 220 -2.99 -1.14 -8.15
N LEU A 221 -1.73 -1.24 -7.73
CA LEU A 221 -0.71 -1.97 -8.47
C LEU A 221 -0.96 -3.48 -8.49
N LEU A 222 -1.44 -4.06 -7.37
CA LEU A 222 -1.84 -5.46 -7.32
C LEU A 222 -3.00 -5.75 -8.28
N TYR A 223 -4.05 -4.93 -8.30
CA TYR A 223 -5.22 -5.13 -9.17
C TYR A 223 -4.87 -4.99 -10.65
N LYS A 224 -4.03 -4.01 -11.02
CA LYS A 224 -3.52 -3.86 -12.39
C LYS A 224 -2.79 -5.10 -12.89
N ASN A 225 -2.15 -5.83 -12.00
CA ASN A 225 -1.42 -7.07 -12.31
C ASN A 225 -2.27 -8.34 -12.06
N GLY A 226 -3.58 -8.16 -11.83
CA GLY A 226 -4.55 -9.24 -11.64
C GLY A 226 -4.45 -9.97 -10.31
N PHE A 227 -3.84 -9.37 -9.28
CA PHE A 227 -3.79 -9.88 -7.91
C PHE A 227 -4.87 -9.20 -7.07
N ASP A 228 -6.12 -9.59 -7.26
CA ASP A 228 -7.30 -8.89 -6.73
C ASP A 228 -7.86 -9.46 -5.42
N ALA A 229 -7.13 -10.33 -4.72
CA ALA A 229 -7.58 -10.89 -3.43
C ALA A 229 -7.95 -9.82 -2.41
N GLY A 230 -7.28 -8.65 -2.44
CA GLY A 230 -7.56 -7.51 -1.57
C GLY A 230 -8.96 -6.91 -1.73
N LYS A 231 -9.68 -7.24 -2.82
CA LYS A 231 -11.09 -6.88 -2.99
C LYS A 231 -12.03 -7.72 -2.12
N TYR A 232 -11.65 -8.95 -1.80
CA TYR A 232 -12.51 -9.96 -1.16
C TYR A 232 -12.08 -10.32 0.26
N VAL A 233 -10.82 -10.05 0.58
CA VAL A 233 -10.22 -10.16 1.92
C VAL A 233 -9.34 -8.93 2.11
N SER A 234 -9.62 -8.12 3.12
CA SER A 234 -8.91 -6.86 3.34
C SER A 234 -7.41 -7.06 3.54
N PHE A 235 -6.63 -6.49 2.64
CA PHE A 235 -5.17 -6.43 2.72
C PHE A 235 -4.72 -5.56 3.91
N GLU A 236 -5.42 -4.46 4.15
CA GLU A 236 -5.14 -3.54 5.25
C GLU A 236 -5.48 -4.13 6.62
N GLU A 237 -6.51 -4.98 6.70
CA GLU A 237 -6.81 -5.72 7.93
C GLU A 237 -5.69 -6.71 8.26
N GLN A 238 -5.14 -7.41 7.26
CA GLN A 238 -3.99 -8.29 7.49
C GLN A 238 -2.77 -7.48 7.96
N ILE A 239 -2.49 -6.31 7.38
CA ILE A 239 -1.43 -5.41 7.87
C ILE A 239 -1.71 -5.00 9.32
N ASN A 240 -2.93 -4.58 9.65
CA ASN A 240 -3.30 -4.11 10.98
C ASN A 240 -3.16 -5.22 12.04
N ASN A 241 -3.57 -6.45 11.71
CA ASN A 241 -3.44 -7.61 12.60
C ASN A 241 -1.97 -7.94 12.92
N TYR A 242 -1.07 -7.65 12.00
CA TYR A 242 0.37 -7.91 12.13
C TYR A 242 1.20 -6.62 12.06
N LYS A 243 0.65 -5.53 12.57
CA LYS A 243 1.21 -4.17 12.47
C LYS A 243 2.68 -4.07 12.91
N ALA A 244 3.06 -4.75 13.98
CA ALA A 244 4.44 -4.75 14.48
C ALA A 244 5.44 -5.33 13.45
N TYR A 245 5.08 -6.43 12.80
CA TYR A 245 5.91 -7.04 11.76
C TYR A 245 6.02 -6.17 10.50
N TYR A 246 4.93 -5.50 10.12
CA TYR A 246 4.92 -4.55 9.01
C TYR A 246 5.90 -3.38 9.26
N TYR A 247 5.82 -2.76 10.42
CA TYR A 247 6.72 -1.65 10.74
C TYR A 247 8.17 -2.08 10.93
N GLU A 248 8.41 -3.27 11.47
CA GLU A 248 9.76 -3.81 11.59
C GLU A 248 10.38 -4.10 10.22
N ALA A 249 9.62 -4.71 9.29
CA ALA A 249 10.07 -4.94 7.93
C ALA A 249 10.36 -3.61 7.19
N LEU A 250 9.50 -2.61 7.36
CA LEU A 250 9.71 -1.26 6.82
C LEU A 250 10.96 -0.61 7.42
N ARG A 251 11.16 -0.74 8.73
CA ARG A 251 12.35 -0.23 9.42
C ARG A 251 13.63 -0.85 8.87
N GLN A 252 13.68 -2.18 8.77
CA GLN A 252 14.84 -2.90 8.25
C GLN A 252 15.15 -2.50 6.80
N SER A 253 14.12 -2.39 5.96
CA SER A 253 14.31 -2.08 4.54
C SER A 253 14.59 -0.60 4.26
N SER A 254 14.40 0.30 5.23
CA SER A 254 14.74 1.72 5.10
C SER A 254 16.15 2.08 5.57
N ILE A 255 16.90 1.16 6.20
CA ILE A 255 18.29 1.41 6.65
C ILE A 255 19.19 1.58 5.43
N GLY A 256 19.91 2.70 5.35
CA GLY A 256 20.83 3.02 4.24
C GLY A 256 20.11 3.37 2.92
N TRP A 257 18.79 3.60 2.96
CA TRP A 257 18.01 3.85 1.76
C TRP A 257 18.48 5.09 0.99
N GLU A 258 18.84 6.16 1.68
CA GLU A 258 19.32 7.41 1.08
C GLU A 258 20.61 7.22 0.26
N ASN A 259 21.44 6.25 0.62
CA ASN A 259 22.71 5.92 -0.05
C ASN A 259 22.57 4.81 -1.11
N GLY A 260 21.38 4.20 -1.25
CA GLY A 260 21.19 3.05 -2.11
C GLY A 260 21.75 1.74 -1.57
N GLU A 261 21.99 1.65 -0.27
CA GLU A 261 22.60 0.50 0.43
C GLU A 261 21.56 -0.39 1.14
N ASN A 262 20.29 -0.01 1.05
CA ASN A 262 19.20 -0.75 1.72
C ASN A 262 18.92 -2.10 1.06
N SER A 263 18.35 -3.03 1.85
CA SER A 263 17.76 -4.26 1.34
C SER A 263 16.25 -4.11 1.23
N TYR A 264 15.69 -4.37 0.06
CA TYR A 264 14.23 -4.42 -0.15
C TYR A 264 13.59 -5.68 0.46
N PHE A 265 14.34 -6.76 0.61
CA PHE A 265 13.79 -8.10 0.86
C PHE A 265 12.96 -8.24 2.15
N PRO A 266 13.29 -7.63 3.29
CA PRO A 266 12.43 -7.72 4.48
C PRO A 266 11.02 -7.17 4.22
N PHE A 267 10.91 -6.03 3.54
CA PHE A 267 9.62 -5.46 3.21
C PHE A 267 8.88 -6.24 2.11
N VAL A 268 9.59 -6.72 1.10
CA VAL A 268 9.05 -7.59 0.04
C VAL A 268 8.47 -8.86 0.65
N GLU A 269 9.17 -9.51 1.56
CA GLU A 269 8.70 -10.73 2.24
C GLU A 269 7.45 -10.47 3.06
N ASN A 270 7.41 -9.38 3.85
CA ASN A 270 6.23 -9.00 4.62
C ASN A 270 5.02 -8.71 3.72
N PHE A 271 5.23 -7.95 2.64
CA PHE A 271 4.19 -7.61 1.67
C PHE A 271 3.60 -8.86 1.00
N LEU A 272 4.46 -9.76 0.51
CA LEU A 272 4.03 -11.00 -0.14
C LEU A 272 3.35 -11.96 0.86
N SER A 273 3.83 -12.04 2.10
CA SER A 273 3.20 -12.82 3.16
C SER A 273 1.79 -12.29 3.45
N THR A 274 1.60 -10.98 3.49
CA THR A 274 0.29 -10.34 3.66
C THR A 274 -0.65 -10.70 2.51
N LEU A 275 -0.19 -10.60 1.27
CA LEU A 275 -0.98 -10.98 0.08
C LEU A 275 -1.30 -12.47 0.07
N TYR A 276 -0.33 -13.32 0.42
CA TYR A 276 -0.53 -14.76 0.55
C TYR A 276 -1.61 -15.08 1.59
N MET A 277 -1.61 -14.41 2.74
CA MET A 277 -2.65 -14.56 3.76
C MET A 277 -4.03 -14.17 3.23
N CYS A 278 -4.15 -13.10 2.44
CA CYS A 278 -5.42 -12.76 1.79
C CYS A 278 -5.92 -13.89 0.89
N TYR A 279 -5.07 -14.46 0.05
CA TYR A 279 -5.46 -15.60 -0.80
C TYR A 279 -5.78 -16.86 -0.01
N LYS A 280 -5.02 -17.15 1.04
CA LYS A 280 -5.28 -18.30 1.92
C LYS A 280 -6.62 -18.18 2.66
N GLU A 281 -6.93 -17.00 3.16
CA GLU A 281 -8.21 -16.76 3.82
C GLU A 281 -9.37 -16.85 2.83
N LEU A 282 -9.19 -16.33 1.61
CA LEU A 282 -10.17 -16.47 0.54
C LEU A 282 -10.43 -17.95 0.20
N ASP A 283 -9.36 -18.75 0.05
CA ASP A 283 -9.46 -20.20 -0.19
C ASP A 283 -10.20 -20.92 0.93
N LYS A 284 -9.88 -20.59 2.20
CA LYS A 284 -10.52 -21.17 3.38
C LYS A 284 -12.03 -20.87 3.45
N ARG A 285 -12.45 -19.64 3.13
CA ARG A 285 -13.86 -19.26 3.10
C ARG A 285 -14.65 -20.12 2.11
N PHE A 286 -14.06 -20.43 0.96
CA PHE A 286 -14.68 -21.34 -0.02
C PHE A 286 -14.73 -22.79 0.45
N ALA A 287 -13.72 -23.31 1.11
CA ALA A 287 -13.71 -24.67 1.65
C ALA A 287 -14.86 -24.90 2.66
N VAL A 288 -15.18 -23.90 3.48
CA VAL A 288 -16.29 -23.97 4.46
C VAL A 288 -17.65 -24.00 3.78
N VAL A 289 -17.83 -23.27 2.67
CA VAL A 289 -19.09 -23.24 1.92
C VAL A 289 -19.37 -24.60 1.24
N HIS A 290 -18.33 -25.28 0.73
CA HIS A 290 -18.46 -26.59 0.09
C HIS A 290 -18.48 -27.78 1.04
N GLY A 291 -17.92 -27.64 2.24
CA GLY A 291 -17.93 -28.72 3.26
C GLY A 291 -19.27 -28.93 3.99
N LYS A 292 -20.29 -28.11 3.67
CA LYS A 292 -21.64 -28.19 4.22
C LYS A 292 -22.65 -28.86 3.26
N LYS A 293 -22.16 -29.65 2.30
CA LYS A 293 -23.02 -30.54 1.50
C LYS A 293 -23.08 -31.94 2.08
#